data_dda97e0bc2afc151b93bf702ef074f0c
#
_entry.id   dda97e0bc2afc151b93bf702ef074f0c
#
_cell.length_a   1.000
_cell.length_b   1.000
_cell.length_c   1.000
_cell.angle_alpha   90.00
_cell.angle_beta   90.00
_cell.angle_gamma   90.00
#
_symmetry.space_group_name_H-M   'P 1'
#
loop_
_entity.id
_entity.type
_entity.pdbx_description
1 polymer ?
#
loop_
_entity_poly.entity_id
_entity_poly.type
_entity_poly.pdbx_seq_one_letter_code
_entity_poly.pdbx_strand_id
1 'polypeptide(L)'
;RFISGGVFTGTRVSNDDFIGFSDEAIHCLQEGGDQEFMAFMTPGFNKASYSRAFMSSVFKKSSWALSSLVNGGERACIECGYCEEVCPVDLTPQAVMKLLAGKDIESALDFGLLDCVDCGLCTYVCPSKIELGDLFLKTKSTLLKEVEK
;
A
#
# COMPACT_ATOMS: atom_id res chain seq x y z
N ARG A 1 -11.09 8.39 -9.54
CA ARG A 1 -10.15 7.31 -9.93
C ARG A 1 -10.91 6.00 -10.05
N PHE A 2 -10.73 5.33 -11.19
CA PHE A 2 -11.28 4.00 -11.42
C PHE A 2 -10.18 2.96 -11.22
N ILE A 3 -10.52 1.90 -10.50
CA ILE A 3 -9.61 0.78 -10.22
C ILE A 3 -10.33 -0.49 -10.66
N SER A 4 -9.74 -1.24 -11.58
CA SER A 4 -10.20 -2.54 -12.00
C SER A 4 -9.55 -3.61 -11.13
N GLY A 5 -10.35 -4.52 -10.57
CA GLY A 5 -9.91 -5.50 -9.58
C GLY A 5 -10.08 -5.03 -8.14
N GLY A 6 -9.29 -5.58 -7.22
CA GLY A 6 -9.34 -5.23 -5.80
C GLY A 6 -8.88 -3.80 -5.52
N VAL A 7 -9.40 -3.16 -4.47
CA VAL A 7 -9.02 -1.78 -4.09
C VAL A 7 -7.53 -1.64 -3.82
N PHE A 8 -6.89 -2.68 -3.27
CA PHE A 8 -5.47 -2.67 -2.91
C PHE A 8 -4.56 -3.37 -3.93
N THR A 9 -5.12 -4.21 -4.78
CA THR A 9 -4.37 -5.06 -5.73
C THR A 9 -4.69 -4.74 -7.18
N GLY A 10 -5.76 -3.98 -7.42
CA GLY A 10 -6.22 -3.63 -8.75
C GLY A 10 -5.34 -2.60 -9.46
N THR A 11 -5.54 -2.48 -10.75
CA THR A 11 -4.86 -1.51 -11.61
C THR A 11 -5.72 -0.27 -11.85
N ARG A 12 -5.07 0.90 -11.92
CA ARG A 12 -5.77 2.12 -12.30
C ARG A 12 -6.18 2.04 -13.77
N VAL A 13 -7.44 2.34 -14.04
CA VAL A 13 -8.01 2.35 -15.38
C VAL A 13 -8.41 3.77 -15.74
N SER A 14 -8.06 4.21 -16.94
CA SER A 14 -8.51 5.47 -17.54
C SER A 14 -9.92 5.30 -18.15
N ASN A 15 -10.60 6.41 -18.46
CA ASN A 15 -11.92 6.36 -19.10
C ASN A 15 -11.93 5.69 -20.48
N ASP A 16 -10.76 5.65 -21.13
CA ASP A 16 -10.59 5.11 -22.48
C ASP A 16 -9.97 3.69 -22.48
N ASP A 17 -9.67 3.15 -21.29
CA ASP A 17 -9.06 1.83 -21.13
C ASP A 17 -10.13 0.73 -21.06
N PHE A 18 -9.68 -0.49 -21.33
CA PHE A 18 -10.52 -1.69 -21.20
C PHE A 18 -10.30 -2.37 -19.85
N ILE A 19 -11.37 -2.99 -19.36
CA ILE A 19 -11.34 -3.80 -18.14
C ILE A 19 -10.79 -5.18 -18.48
N GLY A 20 -9.96 -5.72 -17.61
CA GLY A 20 -9.43 -7.09 -17.75
C GLY A 20 -10.55 -8.14 -17.70
N PHE A 21 -10.41 -9.19 -18.49
CA PHE A 21 -11.40 -10.29 -18.52
C PHE A 21 -11.59 -10.98 -17.17
N SER A 22 -10.55 -10.97 -16.33
CA SER A 22 -10.55 -11.59 -14.99
C SER A 22 -10.97 -10.64 -13.87
N ASP A 23 -11.27 -9.37 -14.19
CA ASP A 23 -11.59 -8.38 -13.17
C ASP A 23 -13.08 -8.48 -12.80
N GLU A 24 -13.35 -8.86 -11.58
CA GLU A 24 -14.71 -9.07 -11.05
C GLU A 24 -15.38 -7.77 -10.57
N ALA A 25 -14.60 -6.72 -10.32
CA ALA A 25 -15.11 -5.48 -9.74
C ALA A 25 -14.40 -4.24 -10.26
N ILE A 26 -15.14 -3.13 -10.30
CA ILE A 26 -14.60 -1.79 -10.55
C ILE A 26 -14.90 -0.93 -9.33
N HIS A 27 -13.85 -0.36 -8.76
CA HIS A 27 -13.97 0.56 -7.65
C HIS A 27 -13.80 2.01 -8.12
N CYS A 28 -14.77 2.85 -7.74
CA CYS A 28 -14.73 4.29 -8.01
C CYS A 28 -14.35 5.01 -6.72
N LEU A 29 -13.16 5.59 -6.68
CA LEU A 29 -12.70 6.37 -5.54
C LEU A 29 -12.63 7.85 -5.92
N GLN A 30 -12.97 8.71 -4.95
CA GLN A 30 -12.78 10.13 -5.12
C GLN A 30 -11.28 10.42 -5.26
N GLU A 31 -10.88 11.04 -6.36
CA GLU A 31 -9.49 11.46 -6.57
C GLU A 31 -9.25 12.81 -5.88
N GLY A 32 -8.11 12.90 -5.16
CA GLY A 32 -7.68 14.16 -4.57
C GLY A 32 -7.26 15.15 -5.65
N GLY A 33 -7.59 16.41 -5.45
CA GLY A 33 -7.06 17.47 -6.29
C GLY A 33 -5.57 17.71 -5.98
N ASP A 34 -4.77 17.93 -7.02
CA ASP A 34 -3.33 18.25 -6.90
C ASP A 34 -3.05 19.58 -6.16
N GLN A 35 -4.10 20.30 -5.77
CA GLN A 35 -4.02 21.67 -5.26
C GLN A 35 -4.57 21.88 -3.85
N GLU A 36 -4.55 20.88 -2.99
CA GLU A 36 -4.80 21.15 -1.58
C GLU A 36 -3.60 21.88 -0.96
N PHE A 37 -3.60 23.19 -1.13
CA PHE A 37 -2.60 24.06 -0.49
C PHE A 37 -2.58 23.78 1.01
N MET A 38 -1.41 23.44 1.54
CA MET A 38 -1.18 23.12 2.95
C MET A 38 -2.01 21.94 3.50
N ALA A 39 -2.36 20.97 2.69
CA ALA A 39 -3.11 19.77 3.11
C ALA A 39 -2.44 18.99 4.27
N PHE A 40 -1.11 19.12 4.43
CA PHE A 40 -0.36 18.55 5.55
C PHE A 40 -0.72 19.16 6.91
N MET A 41 -1.27 20.37 6.94
CA MET A 41 -1.74 21.06 8.15
C MET A 41 -3.20 20.76 8.48
N THR A 42 -3.91 20.05 7.60
CA THR A 42 -5.33 19.75 7.81
C THR A 42 -5.47 18.83 9.04
N PRO A 43 -6.22 19.24 10.07
CA PRO A 43 -6.45 18.40 11.23
C PRO A 43 -7.08 17.08 10.79
N GLY A 44 -6.48 15.97 11.15
CA GLY A 44 -6.90 14.63 10.73
C GLY A 44 -8.22 14.13 11.33
N PHE A 45 -9.13 15.03 11.73
CA PHE A 45 -10.42 14.67 12.36
C PHE A 45 -11.30 13.76 11.50
N ASN A 46 -11.11 13.78 10.18
CA ASN A 46 -11.89 12.98 9.24
C ASN A 46 -11.14 11.73 8.75
N LYS A 47 -9.99 11.40 9.32
CA LYS A 47 -9.20 10.22 8.92
C LYS A 47 -9.36 9.09 9.92
N ALA A 48 -9.51 7.87 9.41
CA ALA A 48 -9.33 6.69 10.23
C ALA A 48 -7.85 6.61 10.64
N SER A 49 -7.59 6.40 11.93
CA SER A 49 -6.24 6.21 12.45
C SER A 49 -6.07 4.77 12.88
N TYR A 50 -5.01 4.13 12.41
CA TYR A 50 -4.59 2.80 12.88
C TYR A 50 -3.85 2.89 14.21
N SER A 51 -3.23 4.03 14.48
CA SER A 51 -2.46 4.22 15.70
C SER A 51 -3.36 4.61 16.86
N ARG A 52 -3.31 3.81 17.93
CA ARG A 52 -3.93 4.16 19.21
C ARG A 52 -3.22 5.30 19.95
N ALA A 53 -2.04 5.70 19.44
CA ALA A 53 -1.22 6.76 20.04
C ALA A 53 -1.72 8.18 19.73
N PHE A 54 -2.63 8.36 18.78
CA PHE A 54 -3.18 9.68 18.46
C PHE A 54 -4.45 9.97 19.27
N MET A 55 -4.55 11.16 19.84
CA MET A 55 -5.77 11.61 20.51
C MET A 55 -7.01 11.52 19.62
N SER A 56 -6.86 11.66 18.32
CA SER A 56 -7.94 11.49 17.35
C SER A 56 -8.55 10.09 17.32
N SER A 57 -7.84 9.07 17.81
CA SER A 57 -8.37 7.69 17.92
C SER A 57 -9.44 7.54 18.99
N VAL A 58 -9.50 8.45 19.95
CA VAL A 58 -10.50 8.47 21.02
C VAL A 58 -11.87 8.92 20.50
N PHE A 59 -11.88 9.73 19.44
CA PHE A 59 -13.13 10.19 18.84
C PHE A 59 -13.68 9.12 17.88
N LYS A 60 -14.75 8.45 18.27
CA LYS A 60 -15.46 7.48 17.43
C LYS A 60 -15.97 8.19 16.17
N LYS A 61 -15.53 7.71 14.99
CA LYS A 61 -16.04 8.18 13.70
C LYS A 61 -17.16 7.27 13.22
N SER A 62 -18.20 7.89 12.69
CA SER A 62 -19.40 7.19 12.24
C SER A 62 -19.29 6.66 10.80
N SER A 63 -18.35 7.13 10.01
CA SER A 63 -18.20 6.70 8.62
C SER A 63 -16.76 6.76 8.14
N TRP A 64 -16.39 5.83 7.27
CA TRP A 64 -15.12 5.83 6.55
C TRP A 64 -15.27 6.62 5.26
N ALA A 65 -14.52 7.69 5.10
CA ALA A 65 -14.39 8.36 3.82
C ALA A 65 -13.28 7.68 3.02
N LEU A 66 -13.66 6.74 2.17
CA LEU A 66 -12.72 6.11 1.24
C LEU A 66 -12.41 7.09 0.11
N SER A 67 -11.19 7.59 0.06
CA SER A 67 -10.71 8.45 -1.01
C SER A 67 -9.26 8.14 -1.34
N SER A 68 -8.82 8.48 -2.54
CA SER A 68 -7.42 8.39 -2.96
C SER A 68 -6.59 9.59 -2.53
N LEU A 69 -7.15 10.47 -1.70
CA LEU A 69 -6.46 11.62 -1.11
C LEU A 69 -5.33 11.16 -0.20
N VAL A 70 -4.12 11.37 -0.67
CA VAL A 70 -2.90 11.03 0.06
C VAL A 70 -2.15 12.31 0.39
N ASN A 71 -2.12 12.69 1.69
CA ASN A 71 -1.45 13.91 2.12
C ASN A 71 0.07 13.71 2.18
N GLY A 72 0.80 14.57 1.49
CA GLY A 72 2.26 14.54 1.42
C GLY A 72 2.81 13.42 0.50
N GLY A 73 4.10 13.41 0.23
CA GLY A 73 4.79 12.41 -0.57
C GLY A 73 5.31 11.22 0.22
N GLU A 74 5.94 10.29 -0.48
CA GLU A 74 6.67 9.18 0.09
C GLU A 74 7.81 9.67 1.00
N ARG A 75 8.02 8.97 2.09
CA ARG A 75 9.04 9.28 3.11
C ARG A 75 9.83 8.04 3.48
N ALA A 76 10.98 8.25 4.11
CA ALA A 76 11.75 7.13 4.64
C ALA A 76 10.95 6.31 5.65
N CYS A 77 11.23 5.02 5.73
CA CYS A 77 10.63 4.12 6.70
C CYS A 77 10.96 4.56 8.12
N ILE A 78 9.94 4.70 8.96
CA ILE A 78 10.07 5.09 10.38
C ILE A 78 10.02 3.88 11.33
N GLU A 79 10.05 2.67 10.79
CA GLU A 79 10.03 1.41 11.56
C GLU A 79 8.85 1.27 12.52
N CYS A 80 7.67 1.72 12.12
CA CYS A 80 6.46 1.70 12.96
C CYS A 80 5.85 0.31 13.19
N GLY A 81 6.23 -0.72 12.42
CA GLY A 81 5.75 -2.09 12.53
C GLY A 81 4.34 -2.36 11.98
N TYR A 82 3.57 -1.36 11.56
CA TYR A 82 2.18 -1.56 11.13
C TYR A 82 2.03 -2.50 9.94
N CYS A 83 3.00 -2.53 9.03
CA CYS A 83 2.98 -3.43 7.89
C CYS A 83 3.10 -4.91 8.30
N GLU A 84 3.80 -5.19 9.39
CA GLU A 84 3.91 -6.51 10.00
C GLU A 84 2.62 -6.88 10.74
N GLU A 85 2.06 -5.95 11.54
CA GLU A 85 0.83 -6.17 12.30
C GLU A 85 -0.38 -6.56 11.43
N VAL A 86 -0.44 -6.04 10.18
CA VAL A 86 -1.56 -6.32 9.26
C VAL A 86 -1.27 -7.44 8.27
N CYS A 87 -0.07 -8.02 8.29
CA CYS A 87 0.30 -9.05 7.33
C CYS A 87 -0.46 -10.35 7.61
N PRO A 88 -1.26 -10.88 6.65
CA PRO A 88 -2.04 -12.08 6.87
C PRO A 88 -1.19 -13.36 6.91
N VAL A 89 0.07 -13.27 6.53
CA VAL A 89 1.04 -14.39 6.48
C VAL A 89 2.23 -14.15 7.40
N ASP A 90 2.10 -13.25 8.37
CA ASP A 90 3.09 -12.95 9.41
C ASP A 90 4.50 -12.61 8.88
N LEU A 91 4.58 -11.96 7.72
CA LEU A 91 5.85 -11.47 7.20
C LEU A 91 6.28 -10.18 7.90
N THR A 92 7.56 -9.86 7.79
CA THR A 92 8.15 -8.57 8.17
C THR A 92 8.43 -7.71 6.93
N PRO A 93 7.42 -7.04 6.34
CA PRO A 93 7.58 -6.34 5.07
C PRO A 93 8.66 -5.25 5.10
N GLN A 94 8.86 -4.61 6.24
CA GLN A 94 9.91 -3.60 6.43
C GLN A 94 11.32 -4.21 6.30
N ALA A 95 11.55 -5.42 6.82
CA ALA A 95 12.83 -6.09 6.72
C ALA A 95 13.10 -6.51 5.27
N VAL A 96 12.13 -7.15 4.63
CA VAL A 96 12.20 -7.52 3.21
C VAL A 96 12.50 -6.31 2.33
N MET A 97 11.81 -5.19 2.53
CA MET A 97 12.06 -3.94 1.80
C MET A 97 13.51 -3.46 1.95
N LYS A 98 14.06 -3.48 3.18
CA LYS A 98 15.44 -3.06 3.43
C LYS A 98 16.47 -3.95 2.75
N LEU A 99 16.24 -5.26 2.75
CA LEU A 99 17.09 -6.23 2.07
C LEU A 99 17.07 -6.01 0.56
N LEU A 100 15.89 -5.79 -0.02
CA LEU A 100 15.74 -5.45 -1.44
C LEU A 100 16.42 -4.13 -1.80
N ALA A 101 16.33 -3.11 -0.95
CA ALA A 101 17.06 -1.86 -1.14
C ALA A 101 18.57 -2.04 -1.08
N GLY A 102 19.06 -2.99 -0.27
CA GLY A 102 20.45 -3.42 -0.22
C GLY A 102 20.87 -4.35 -1.35
N LYS A 103 19.93 -4.73 -2.26
CA LYS A 103 20.13 -5.72 -3.34
C LYS A 103 20.49 -7.13 -2.83
N ASP A 104 20.15 -7.43 -1.60
CA ASP A 104 20.32 -8.74 -1.00
C ASP A 104 19.04 -9.57 -1.20
N ILE A 105 18.93 -10.15 -2.39
CA ILE A 105 17.74 -10.91 -2.80
C ILE A 105 17.70 -12.25 -2.06
N GLU A 106 18.85 -12.87 -1.81
CA GLU A 106 18.93 -14.17 -1.14
C GLU A 106 18.36 -14.08 0.28
N SER A 107 18.82 -13.11 1.06
CA SER A 107 18.25 -12.87 2.38
C SER A 107 16.77 -12.48 2.32
N ALA A 108 16.34 -11.71 1.31
CA ALA A 108 14.93 -11.35 1.15
C ALA A 108 14.04 -12.58 0.88
N LEU A 109 14.55 -13.59 0.18
CA LEU A 109 13.87 -14.88 -0.03
C LEU A 109 13.76 -15.65 1.29
N ASP A 110 14.83 -15.70 2.07
CA ASP A 110 14.84 -16.35 3.39
C ASP A 110 13.87 -15.68 4.37
N PHE A 111 13.65 -14.37 4.22
CA PHE A 111 12.64 -13.60 4.97
C PHE A 111 11.22 -13.76 4.41
N GLY A 112 10.99 -14.69 3.48
CA GLY A 112 9.68 -15.08 3.00
C GLY A 112 9.09 -14.17 1.91
N LEU A 113 9.92 -13.51 1.10
CA LEU A 113 9.41 -12.68 -0.01
C LEU A 113 8.41 -13.44 -0.90
N LEU A 114 8.64 -14.74 -1.14
CA LEU A 114 7.76 -15.56 -1.98
C LEU A 114 6.46 -15.97 -1.28
N ASP A 115 6.42 -15.97 0.04
CA ASP A 115 5.21 -16.31 0.81
C ASP A 115 4.20 -15.15 0.84
N CYS A 116 4.60 -13.97 0.37
CA CYS A 116 3.72 -12.82 0.27
C CYS A 116 2.55 -13.10 -0.68
N VAL A 117 1.32 -12.90 -0.21
CA VAL A 117 0.06 -13.11 -0.97
C VAL A 117 -0.40 -11.89 -1.76
N ASP A 118 0.45 -10.88 -1.90
CA ASP A 118 0.23 -9.65 -2.69
C ASP A 118 -1.07 -8.89 -2.33
N CYS A 119 -1.51 -8.96 -1.07
CA CYS A 119 -2.76 -8.36 -0.61
C CYS A 119 -2.75 -6.81 -0.57
N GLY A 120 -1.59 -6.16 -0.62
CA GLY A 120 -1.44 -4.71 -0.60
C GLY A 120 -1.70 -4.01 0.75
N LEU A 121 -2.04 -4.74 1.83
CA LEU A 121 -2.34 -4.17 3.13
C LEU A 121 -1.16 -3.41 3.73
N CYS A 122 0.06 -3.90 3.55
CA CYS A 122 1.28 -3.26 4.03
C CYS A 122 1.49 -1.87 3.41
N THR A 123 1.17 -1.70 2.13
CA THR A 123 1.17 -0.40 1.44
C THR A 123 0.10 0.52 2.02
N TYR A 124 -1.12 -0.01 2.24
CA TYR A 124 -2.25 0.77 2.73
C TYR A 124 -2.02 1.37 4.11
N VAL A 125 -1.45 0.60 5.03
CA VAL A 125 -1.22 1.06 6.42
C VAL A 125 0.05 1.89 6.58
N CYS A 126 0.92 1.95 5.58
CA CYS A 126 2.21 2.63 5.67
C CYS A 126 2.06 4.14 5.87
N PRO A 127 2.45 4.71 7.03
CA PRO A 127 2.38 6.15 7.25
C PRO A 127 3.42 6.92 6.43
N SER A 128 4.49 6.25 6.00
CA SER A 128 5.52 6.80 5.11
C SER A 128 5.17 6.69 3.63
N LYS A 129 4.03 6.06 3.30
CA LYS A 129 3.49 5.93 1.94
C LYS A 129 4.42 5.20 0.97
N ILE A 130 5.14 4.24 1.49
CA ILE A 130 6.00 3.37 0.71
C ILE A 130 5.12 2.32 0.04
N GLU A 131 5.26 2.15 -1.26
CA GLU A 131 4.51 1.17 -2.05
C GLU A 131 5.14 -0.23 -1.93
N LEU A 132 5.06 -0.81 -0.72
CA LEU A 132 5.66 -2.12 -0.40
C LEU A 132 5.13 -3.23 -1.28
N GLY A 133 3.81 -3.26 -1.52
CA GLY A 133 3.18 -4.28 -2.35
C GLY A 133 3.68 -4.26 -3.80
N ASP A 134 3.78 -3.08 -4.40
CA ASP A 134 4.30 -2.91 -5.75
C ASP A 134 5.78 -3.32 -5.85
N LEU A 135 6.59 -2.95 -4.85
CA LEU A 135 7.99 -3.35 -4.78
C LEU A 135 8.13 -4.88 -4.77
N PHE A 136 7.35 -5.57 -3.95
CA PHE A 136 7.41 -7.04 -3.83
C PHE A 136 6.94 -7.71 -5.11
N LEU A 137 5.84 -7.26 -5.69
CA LEU A 137 5.30 -7.80 -6.94
C LEU A 137 6.31 -7.67 -8.10
N LYS A 138 6.93 -6.51 -8.25
CA LYS A 138 7.96 -6.27 -9.26
C LYS A 138 9.16 -7.19 -9.07
N THR A 139 9.62 -7.34 -7.83
CA THR A 139 10.77 -8.21 -7.53
C THR A 139 10.45 -9.67 -7.85
N LYS A 140 9.30 -10.18 -7.40
CA LYS A 140 8.85 -11.54 -7.72
C LYS A 140 8.76 -11.77 -9.23
N SER A 141 8.15 -10.84 -9.96
CA SER A 141 8.02 -10.95 -11.41
C SER A 141 9.38 -10.98 -12.15
N THR A 142 10.38 -10.29 -11.59
CA THR A 142 11.73 -10.32 -12.12
C THR A 142 12.41 -11.66 -11.87
N LEU A 143 12.29 -12.18 -10.66
CA LEU A 143 12.84 -13.49 -10.28
C LEU A 143 12.25 -14.63 -11.12
N LEU A 144 10.93 -14.61 -11.34
CA LEU A 144 10.26 -15.61 -12.18
C LEU A 144 10.82 -15.61 -13.61
N LYS A 145 11.03 -14.42 -14.19
CA LYS A 145 11.61 -14.31 -15.55
C LYS A 145 13.07 -14.78 -15.64
N GLU A 146 13.82 -14.74 -14.54
CA GLU A 146 15.19 -15.25 -14.49
C GLU A 146 15.23 -16.78 -14.42
N VAL A 147 14.25 -17.37 -13.74
CA VAL A 147 14.13 -18.84 -13.64
C VAL A 147 13.68 -19.49 -14.95
N GLU A 148 12.91 -18.77 -15.79
CA GLU A 148 12.42 -19.26 -17.08
C GLU A 148 13.47 -19.19 -18.23
N LYS A 149 14.66 -18.63 -17.98
CA LYS A 149 15.76 -18.56 -18.95
C LYS A 149 16.76 -19.67 -18.79
#